data_d0488aaccd890ed5740eac21c70506e9
#
_entry.id   d0488aaccd890ed5740eac21c70506e9
#
_cell.length_a   1.000
_cell.length_b   1.000
_cell.length_c   1.000
_cell.angle_alpha   90.00
_cell.angle_beta   90.00
_cell.angle_gamma   90.00
#
_symmetry.space_group_name_H-M   'P 1'
#
loop_
_entity.id
_entity.type
_entity.pdbx_description
1 polymer ?
#
loop_
_entity_poly.entity_id
_entity_poly.type
_entity_poly.pdbx_seq_one_letter_code
_entity_poly.pdbx_strand_id
1 'polypeptide(L)'
;MATIELTKENFNETIEKNDMVIVDFWALWCGPCRMFAPTFEAVSENYPNVVFAKLNTEDQQELAASFNIRSIPTLMVFRENVIIFSQAGMLPKAGFEQVVQKSLELDMAVVHAEVAAQAAQTTQTA
;
A
#
# COMPACT_ATOMS: atom_id res chain seq x y z
N MET A 1 -3.52 15.53 -10.82
CA MET A 1 -3.81 14.50 -9.84
C MET A 1 -2.76 13.43 -9.91
N ALA A 2 -2.13 13.14 -8.79
CA ALA A 2 -0.96 12.27 -8.77
C ALA A 2 -1.30 10.82 -8.42
N THR A 3 -2.56 10.51 -8.14
CA THR A 3 -2.97 9.14 -7.81
C THR A 3 -3.43 8.38 -9.04
N ILE A 4 -3.25 7.06 -9.01
CA ILE A 4 -3.72 6.17 -10.07
C ILE A 4 -4.72 5.18 -9.50
N GLU A 5 -5.52 4.58 -10.36
CA GLU A 5 -6.45 3.53 -9.97
C GLU A 5 -5.81 2.17 -10.19
N LEU A 6 -5.84 1.31 -9.15
CA LEU A 6 -5.38 -0.07 -9.25
C LEU A 6 -6.53 -1.00 -9.56
N THR A 7 -6.32 -1.84 -10.55
CA THR A 7 -7.26 -2.90 -10.94
C THR A 7 -6.49 -4.20 -11.05
N LYS A 8 -7.20 -5.31 -11.19
CA LYS A 8 -6.54 -6.61 -11.39
C LYS A 8 -5.71 -6.63 -12.67
N GLU A 9 -6.07 -5.81 -13.66
CA GLU A 9 -5.35 -5.75 -14.94
C GLU A 9 -3.98 -5.07 -14.81
N ASN A 10 -3.85 -4.06 -13.92
CA ASN A 10 -2.60 -3.30 -13.82
C ASN A 10 -1.84 -3.53 -12.51
N PHE A 11 -2.37 -4.33 -11.59
CA PHE A 11 -1.81 -4.48 -10.25
C PHE A 11 -0.38 -5.01 -10.29
N ASN A 12 -0.17 -6.18 -10.90
CA ASN A 12 1.15 -6.80 -10.90
C ASN A 12 2.20 -5.92 -11.56
N GLU A 13 1.87 -5.33 -12.69
CA GLU A 13 2.78 -4.45 -13.40
C GLU A 13 3.13 -3.22 -12.57
N THR A 14 2.15 -2.61 -11.93
CA THR A 14 2.37 -1.42 -11.11
C THR A 14 3.31 -1.74 -9.94
N ILE A 15 3.06 -2.84 -9.24
CA ILE A 15 3.88 -3.23 -8.09
C ILE A 15 5.30 -3.60 -8.50
N GLU A 16 5.45 -4.34 -9.60
CA GLU A 16 6.76 -4.83 -10.04
C GLU A 16 7.65 -3.74 -10.63
N LYS A 17 7.05 -2.78 -11.35
CA LYS A 17 7.82 -1.76 -12.07
C LYS A 17 8.18 -0.53 -11.25
N ASN A 18 7.65 -0.41 -10.05
CA ASN A 18 7.88 0.77 -9.21
C ASN A 18 8.52 0.36 -7.90
N ASP A 19 9.51 1.15 -7.47
CA ASP A 19 10.23 0.90 -6.22
C ASP A 19 9.27 0.92 -5.03
N MET A 20 8.41 1.91 -4.96
CA MET A 20 7.46 2.04 -3.86
C MET A 20 6.08 2.40 -4.36
N VAL A 21 5.08 1.66 -3.88
CA VAL A 21 3.67 1.90 -4.18
C VAL A 21 2.89 1.93 -2.88
N ILE A 22 2.12 2.99 -2.69
CA ILE A 22 1.25 3.14 -1.52
C ILE A 22 -0.18 2.96 -1.99
N VAL A 23 -0.89 2.00 -1.39
CA VAL A 23 -2.24 1.64 -1.80
C VAL A 23 -3.24 2.03 -0.73
N ASP A 24 -4.26 2.77 -1.14
CA ASP A 24 -5.43 3.11 -0.33
C ASP A 24 -6.58 2.19 -0.75
N PHE A 25 -6.93 1.24 0.12
CA PHE A 25 -8.09 0.36 -0.09
C PHE A 25 -9.33 1.10 0.42
N TRP A 26 -10.29 1.37 -0.46
CA TRP A 26 -11.41 2.24 -0.15
C TRP A 26 -12.71 1.76 -0.79
N ALA A 27 -13.82 2.38 -0.43
CA ALA A 27 -15.10 2.22 -1.12
C ALA A 27 -15.87 3.53 -1.05
N LEU A 28 -16.75 3.73 -2.02
CA LEU A 28 -17.50 4.98 -2.14
C LEU A 28 -18.42 5.24 -0.95
N TRP A 29 -19.00 4.18 -0.37
CA TRP A 29 -19.94 4.30 0.75
C TRP A 29 -19.25 4.57 2.08
N CYS A 30 -17.95 4.50 2.13
CA CYS A 30 -17.17 4.58 3.36
C CYS A 30 -16.87 6.04 3.70
N GLY A 31 -17.44 6.54 4.80
CA GLY A 31 -17.23 7.92 5.26
C GLY A 31 -15.76 8.25 5.54
N PRO A 32 -15.07 7.46 6.38
CA PRO A 32 -13.65 7.70 6.64
C PRO A 32 -12.78 7.65 5.39
N CYS A 33 -13.11 6.79 4.41
CA CYS A 33 -12.41 6.74 3.13
C CYS A 33 -12.50 8.09 2.40
N ARG A 34 -13.70 8.66 2.37
CA ARG A 34 -13.92 9.96 1.71
C ARG A 34 -13.21 11.09 2.45
N MET A 35 -13.12 11.00 3.77
CA MET A 35 -12.39 11.98 4.58
C MET A 35 -10.89 11.89 4.35
N PHE A 36 -10.37 10.68 4.14
CA PHE A 36 -8.95 10.47 3.90
C PHE A 36 -8.52 10.82 2.47
N ALA A 37 -9.43 10.77 1.51
CA ALA A 37 -9.10 10.98 0.10
C ALA A 37 -8.35 12.29 -0.18
N PRO A 38 -8.77 13.45 0.36
CA PRO A 38 -8.01 14.69 0.12
C PRO A 38 -6.60 14.64 0.70
N THR A 39 -6.42 14.00 1.85
CA THR A 39 -5.11 13.84 2.48
C THR A 39 -4.20 12.98 1.60
N PHE A 40 -4.73 11.86 1.10
CA PHE A 40 -3.99 10.96 0.22
C PHE A 40 -3.52 11.68 -1.05
N GLU A 41 -4.44 12.42 -1.69
CA GLU A 41 -4.11 13.21 -2.88
C GLU A 41 -3.06 14.29 -2.59
N ALA A 42 -3.25 15.04 -1.50
CA ALA A 42 -2.33 16.13 -1.16
C ALA A 42 -0.91 15.62 -0.91
N VAL A 43 -0.78 14.53 -0.17
CA VAL A 43 0.54 13.95 0.11
C VAL A 43 1.17 13.41 -1.17
N SER A 44 0.39 12.82 -2.06
CA SER A 44 0.91 12.29 -3.33
C SER A 44 1.61 13.35 -4.16
N GLU A 45 1.16 14.58 -4.10
CA GLU A 45 1.76 15.69 -4.86
C GLU A 45 3.18 16.01 -4.39
N ASN A 46 3.52 15.66 -3.14
CA ASN A 46 4.83 15.95 -2.56
C ASN A 46 5.87 14.85 -2.81
N TYR A 47 5.45 13.72 -3.37
CA TYR A 47 6.33 12.56 -3.56
C TYR A 47 6.20 12.00 -4.99
N PRO A 48 6.70 12.75 -5.99
CA PRO A 48 6.50 12.36 -7.40
C PRO A 48 7.19 11.05 -7.78
N ASN A 49 8.16 10.59 -6.99
CA ASN A 49 8.87 9.34 -7.25
C ASN A 49 8.18 8.11 -6.64
N VAL A 50 7.11 8.32 -5.89
CA VAL A 50 6.34 7.25 -5.25
C VAL A 50 4.98 7.15 -5.96
N VAL A 51 4.54 5.94 -6.23
CA VAL A 51 3.22 5.71 -6.82
C VAL A 51 2.19 5.66 -5.70
N PHE A 52 1.20 6.54 -5.75
CA PHE A 52 0.05 6.53 -4.85
C PHE A 52 -1.14 6.00 -5.64
N ALA A 53 -1.68 4.89 -5.18
CA ALA A 53 -2.70 4.16 -5.92
C ALA A 53 -3.93 3.93 -5.05
N LYS A 54 -5.10 3.97 -5.68
CA LYS A 54 -6.37 3.74 -5.01
C LYS A 54 -6.98 2.44 -5.53
N LEU A 55 -7.38 1.58 -4.62
CA LEU A 55 -8.01 0.31 -4.96
C LEU A 55 -9.43 0.29 -4.40
N ASN A 56 -10.40 0.33 -5.29
CA ASN A 56 -11.82 0.28 -4.92
C ASN A 56 -12.19 -1.16 -4.60
N THR A 57 -12.49 -1.43 -3.33
CA THR A 57 -12.74 -2.79 -2.85
C THR A 57 -14.05 -3.38 -3.37
N GLU A 58 -14.98 -2.55 -3.80
CA GLU A 58 -16.22 -3.03 -4.40
C GLU A 58 -16.02 -3.50 -5.83
N ASP A 59 -15.20 -2.78 -6.60
CA ASP A 59 -14.90 -3.13 -7.99
C ASP A 59 -13.88 -4.26 -8.08
N GLN A 60 -12.96 -4.34 -7.12
CA GLN A 60 -11.84 -5.28 -7.11
C GLN A 60 -11.93 -6.21 -5.90
N GLN A 61 -13.04 -6.92 -5.79
CA GLN A 61 -13.34 -7.74 -4.61
C GLN A 61 -12.32 -8.87 -4.42
N GLU A 62 -11.94 -9.55 -5.50
CA GLU A 62 -10.98 -10.66 -5.43
C GLU A 62 -9.60 -10.16 -5.00
N LEU A 63 -9.18 -9.03 -5.55
CA LEU A 63 -7.89 -8.44 -5.23
C LEU A 63 -7.86 -8.01 -3.76
N ALA A 64 -8.90 -7.34 -3.28
CA ALA A 64 -9.01 -6.93 -1.88
C ALA A 64 -9.00 -8.15 -0.96
N ALA A 65 -9.72 -9.21 -1.31
CA ALA A 65 -9.77 -10.43 -0.53
C ALA A 65 -8.41 -11.11 -0.46
N SER A 66 -7.64 -11.07 -1.54
CA SER A 66 -6.31 -11.69 -1.57
C SER A 66 -5.34 -11.02 -0.59
N PHE A 67 -5.57 -9.76 -0.23
CA PHE A 67 -4.80 -9.05 0.78
C PHE A 67 -5.46 -9.07 2.15
N ASN A 68 -6.53 -9.84 2.30
CA ASN A 68 -7.21 -10.03 3.57
C ASN A 68 -7.71 -8.71 4.17
N ILE A 69 -8.22 -7.83 3.32
CA ILE A 69 -8.73 -6.52 3.73
C ILE A 69 -10.07 -6.72 4.45
N ARG A 70 -10.11 -6.39 5.74
CA ARG A 70 -11.29 -6.59 6.58
C ARG A 70 -11.99 -5.30 6.96
N SER A 71 -11.30 -4.19 6.88
CA SER A 71 -11.86 -2.87 7.18
C SER A 71 -11.25 -1.85 6.24
N ILE A 72 -11.98 -0.78 5.98
CA ILE A 72 -11.55 0.30 5.10
C ILE A 72 -11.76 1.64 5.78
N PRO A 73 -10.90 2.63 5.50
CA PRO A 73 -9.75 2.51 4.61
C PRO A 73 -8.65 1.64 5.22
N THR A 74 -7.88 0.98 4.39
CA THR A 74 -6.64 0.33 4.81
C THR A 74 -5.52 0.88 3.93
N LEU A 75 -4.43 1.27 4.56
CA LEU A 75 -3.25 1.78 3.90
C LEU A 75 -2.19 0.70 3.87
N MET A 76 -1.65 0.41 2.70
CA MET A 76 -0.64 -0.62 2.54
C MET A 76 0.51 -0.05 1.70
N VAL A 77 1.74 -0.32 2.11
CA VAL A 77 2.91 0.13 1.38
C VAL A 77 3.68 -1.06 0.86
N PHE A 78 3.92 -1.06 -0.45
CA PHE A 78 4.79 -2.02 -1.13
C PHE A 78 6.09 -1.34 -1.46
N ARG A 79 7.21 -1.98 -1.14
CA ARG A 79 8.51 -1.50 -1.57
C ARG A 79 9.33 -2.66 -2.07
N GLU A 80 9.84 -2.54 -3.32
CA GLU A 80 10.57 -3.61 -3.99
C GLU A 80 9.78 -4.93 -3.96
N ASN A 81 8.48 -4.81 -4.23
CA ASN A 81 7.55 -5.95 -4.29
C ASN A 81 7.34 -6.66 -2.93
N VAL A 82 7.63 -5.98 -1.82
CA VAL A 82 7.41 -6.49 -0.46
C VAL A 82 6.44 -5.57 0.27
N ILE A 83 5.46 -6.14 0.96
CA ILE A 83 4.57 -5.36 1.82
C ILE A 83 5.34 -5.00 3.09
N ILE A 84 5.64 -3.71 3.26
CA ILE A 84 6.42 -3.24 4.41
C ILE A 84 5.57 -2.56 5.47
N PHE A 85 4.31 -2.26 5.17
CA PHE A 85 3.41 -1.57 6.10
C PHE A 85 1.97 -1.88 5.71
N SER A 86 1.13 -2.10 6.71
CA SER A 86 -0.31 -2.25 6.51
C SER A 86 -1.04 -1.80 7.78
N GLN A 87 -1.99 -0.89 7.64
CA GLN A 87 -2.73 -0.37 8.77
C GLN A 87 -4.16 -0.01 8.36
N ALA A 88 -5.13 -0.49 9.13
CA ALA A 88 -6.53 -0.12 8.98
C ALA A 88 -6.79 1.24 9.64
N GLY A 89 -7.73 2.00 9.08
CA GLY A 89 -8.13 3.30 9.57
C GLY A 89 -7.43 4.44 8.86
N MET A 90 -8.06 5.62 8.93
CA MET A 90 -7.47 6.81 8.33
C MET A 90 -6.36 7.37 9.22
N LEU A 91 -5.37 8.00 8.60
CA LEU A 91 -4.29 8.67 9.30
C LEU A 91 -4.41 10.19 9.10
N PRO A 92 -4.05 10.98 10.11
CA PRO A 92 -3.87 12.40 9.87
C PRO A 92 -2.69 12.64 8.94
N LYS A 93 -2.69 13.79 8.27
CA LYS A 93 -1.69 14.10 7.25
C LYS A 93 -0.26 13.90 7.75
N ALA A 94 0.05 14.44 8.94
CA ALA A 94 1.41 14.33 9.51
C ALA A 94 1.80 12.87 9.75
N GLY A 95 0.87 12.05 10.24
CA GLY A 95 1.12 10.64 10.46
C GLY A 95 1.33 9.88 9.17
N PHE A 96 0.56 10.19 8.14
CA PHE A 96 0.72 9.60 6.83
C PHE A 96 2.06 9.98 6.20
N GLU A 97 2.45 11.25 6.29
CA GLU A 97 3.75 11.68 5.78
C GLU A 97 4.92 10.97 6.47
N GLN A 98 4.79 10.71 7.79
CA GLN A 98 5.80 9.92 8.51
C GLN A 98 5.91 8.50 7.97
N VAL A 99 4.78 7.87 7.65
CA VAL A 99 4.78 6.54 7.05
C VAL A 99 5.52 6.55 5.72
N VAL A 100 5.25 7.54 4.87
CA VAL A 100 5.92 7.67 3.58
C VAL A 100 7.43 7.82 3.76
N GLN A 101 7.85 8.74 4.64
CA GLN A 101 9.27 9.01 4.86
C GLN A 101 10.00 7.81 5.45
N LYS A 102 9.42 7.17 6.45
CA LYS A 102 10.04 5.97 7.06
C LYS A 102 10.13 4.82 6.07
N SER A 103 9.12 4.68 5.21
CA SER A 103 9.14 3.65 4.17
C SER A 103 10.27 3.90 3.17
N LEU A 104 10.52 5.16 2.81
CA LEU A 104 11.62 5.53 1.92
C LEU A 104 12.99 5.31 2.55
N GLU A 105 13.11 5.49 3.87
CA GLU A 105 14.36 5.35 4.60
C GLU A 105 14.70 3.90 4.95
N LEU A 106 13.75 2.98 4.80
CA LEU A 106 13.91 1.59 5.18
C LEU A 106 15.04 0.94 4.38
N ASP A 107 15.91 0.19 5.08
CA ASP A 107 16.99 -0.57 4.44
C ASP A 107 16.42 -1.85 3.84
N MET A 108 16.22 -1.85 2.53
CA MET A 108 15.59 -2.97 1.85
C MET A 108 16.48 -4.21 1.77
N ALA A 109 17.79 -4.06 1.89
CA ALA A 109 18.68 -5.23 1.98
C ALA A 109 18.37 -6.04 3.23
N VAL A 110 18.15 -5.35 4.36
CA VAL A 110 17.74 -6.02 5.60
C VAL A 110 16.37 -6.67 5.45
N VAL A 111 15.43 -5.97 4.85
CA VAL A 111 14.07 -6.51 4.63
C VAL A 111 14.11 -7.76 3.77
N HIS A 112 14.86 -7.74 2.67
CA HIS A 112 14.97 -8.91 1.80
C HIS A 112 15.63 -10.09 2.50
N ALA A 113 16.62 -9.82 3.35
CA ALA A 113 17.28 -10.87 4.13
C ALA A 113 16.29 -11.52 5.11
N GLU A 114 15.44 -10.72 5.77
CA GLU A 114 14.43 -11.23 6.70
C GLU A 114 13.36 -12.04 5.97
N VAL A 115 12.91 -11.58 4.81
CA VAL A 115 11.93 -12.31 4.00
C VAL A 115 12.50 -13.66 3.57
N ALA A 116 13.75 -13.69 3.13
CA ALA A 116 14.42 -14.93 2.74
C ALA A 116 14.57 -15.89 3.92
N ALA A 117 14.89 -15.36 5.10
CA ALA A 117 15.01 -16.17 6.33
C ALA A 117 13.67 -16.78 6.72
N GLN A 118 12.58 -16.02 6.64
CA GLN A 118 11.24 -16.52 6.93
C GLN A 118 10.81 -17.59 5.93
N ALA A 119 11.10 -17.39 4.65
CA ALA A 119 10.79 -18.38 3.62
C ALA A 119 11.56 -19.69 3.88
N ALA A 120 12.83 -19.61 4.27
CA ALA A 120 13.64 -20.78 4.62
C ALA A 120 13.07 -21.53 5.83
N GLN A 121 12.66 -20.80 6.86
CA GLN A 121 12.03 -21.40 8.04
C GLN A 121 10.71 -22.10 7.69
N THR A 122 9.88 -21.46 6.88
CA THR A 122 8.61 -22.04 6.45
C THR A 122 8.84 -23.34 5.67
N THR A 123 9.85 -23.38 4.82
CA THR A 123 10.21 -24.59 4.08
C THR A 123 10.68 -25.70 5.00
N GLN A 124 11.45 -25.37 6.05
CA GLN A 124 11.95 -26.35 7.01
C GLN A 124 10.87 -26.94 7.90
N THR A 125 9.81 -26.18 8.17
CA THR A 125 8.73 -26.63 9.04
C THR A 125 7.61 -27.33 8.27
N ALA A 126 7.63 -27.27 6.97
CA ALA A 126 6.67 -27.97 6.12
C ALA A 126 7.14 -29.41 5.90
#